data_c3cd391f47d95f1595728998caca5582
#
_entry.id   c3cd391f47d95f1595728998caca5582
#
_cell.length_a   1.000
_cell.length_b   1.000
_cell.length_c   1.000
_cell.angle_alpha   90.00
_cell.angle_beta   90.00
_cell.angle_gamma   90.00
#
_symmetry.space_group_name_H-M   'P 1'
#
loop_
_entity.id
_entity.type
_entity.pdbx_description
1 polymer ?
#
loop_
_entity_poly.entity_id
_entity_poly.type
_entity_poly.pdbx_seq_one_letter_code
_entity_poly.pdbx_strand_id
1 'polypeptide(L)'
;MSFTSLPDMVLEPVIRAALMEDLGQYGDITTRAVIPSDTRYTARLNAREAGVVSGMQIARIAFHLVDPTLKVETLVQDGAPCAPGQVLMTIEGAAASILSAERVALNFAGRLTGIASLTAQFVAETKGTTTRITCTRKTTPGLRLVEKLAVLHGGGFNHRFSLSDAILIKDNHIAAAGGVRAVLEATKAVASHMVKVEIEVDRLDQLEEVLAVGGADVVLLDNMDTETLRTAVALAAGKLVLEASGNMKLERIAEVAATGVDYISSGALTHSAQTLDLGLDF
;
A
#
# COMPACT_ATOMS: atom_id res chain seq x y z
N MET A 1 -11.58 12.28 -4.96
CA MET A 1 -11.36 11.27 -6.01
C MET A 1 -10.41 10.23 -5.44
N SER A 2 -10.83 8.97 -5.41
CA SER A 2 -9.96 7.86 -5.01
C SER A 2 -9.24 7.36 -6.26
N PHE A 3 -7.92 7.49 -6.32
CA PHE A 3 -7.10 6.93 -7.41
C PHE A 3 -6.87 5.44 -7.16
N THR A 4 -7.92 4.64 -7.30
CA THR A 4 -7.88 3.18 -7.05
C THR A 4 -7.46 2.37 -8.27
N SER A 5 -7.09 3.01 -9.36
CA SER A 5 -6.48 2.37 -10.54
C SER A 5 -5.37 3.26 -11.11
N LEU A 6 -4.40 2.63 -11.76
CA LEU A 6 -3.31 3.30 -12.46
C LEU A 6 -3.35 2.95 -13.94
N PRO A 7 -2.82 3.80 -14.85
CA PRO A 7 -2.66 3.42 -16.24
C PRO A 7 -1.82 2.15 -16.39
N ASP A 8 -2.22 1.23 -17.26
CA ASP A 8 -1.52 -0.03 -17.49
C ASP A 8 -0.02 0.17 -17.78
N MET A 9 0.33 1.18 -18.56
CA MET A 9 1.71 1.54 -18.89
C MET A 9 2.59 1.85 -17.65
N VAL A 10 1.98 2.27 -16.54
CA VAL A 10 2.69 2.58 -15.28
C VAL A 10 2.95 1.29 -14.49
N LEU A 11 2.07 0.30 -14.62
CA LEU A 11 2.17 -1.00 -13.96
C LEU A 11 3.02 -2.01 -14.77
N GLU A 12 3.00 -1.89 -16.09
CA GLU A 12 3.66 -2.84 -16.99
C GLU A 12 5.15 -3.10 -16.67
N PRO A 13 6.00 -2.11 -16.35
CA PRO A 13 7.41 -2.36 -16.10
C PRO A 13 7.68 -3.37 -14.96
N VAL A 14 6.96 -3.27 -13.85
CA VAL A 14 7.15 -4.18 -12.70
C VAL A 14 6.64 -5.58 -13.02
N ILE A 15 5.55 -5.69 -13.77
CA ILE A 15 4.97 -6.98 -14.18
C ILE A 15 5.88 -7.64 -15.21
N ARG A 16 6.38 -6.91 -16.17
CA ARG A 16 7.32 -7.40 -17.18
C ARG A 16 8.62 -7.91 -16.56
N ALA A 17 9.14 -7.21 -15.53
CA ALA A 17 10.32 -7.67 -14.82
C ALA A 17 10.08 -9.03 -14.13
N ALA A 18 8.91 -9.21 -13.48
CA ALA A 18 8.55 -10.48 -12.85
C ALA A 18 8.32 -11.61 -13.87
N LEU A 19 7.70 -11.32 -15.02
CA LEU A 19 7.57 -12.30 -16.10
C LEU A 19 8.92 -12.70 -16.70
N MET A 20 9.85 -11.75 -16.83
CA MET A 20 11.21 -12.07 -17.31
C MET A 20 12.00 -12.92 -16.31
N GLU A 21 11.82 -12.68 -15.00
CA GLU A 21 12.40 -13.48 -13.93
C GLU A 21 11.91 -14.94 -14.02
N ASP A 22 10.60 -15.14 -14.18
CA ASP A 22 9.97 -16.48 -14.15
C ASP A 22 10.19 -17.25 -15.46
N LEU A 23 10.07 -16.61 -16.62
CA LEU A 23 10.25 -17.22 -17.92
C LEU A 23 11.72 -17.46 -18.28
N GLY A 24 12.65 -16.70 -17.71
CA GLY A 24 14.06 -16.79 -17.99
C GLY A 24 14.39 -16.66 -19.50
N GLN A 25 15.45 -17.34 -19.94
CA GLN A 25 15.91 -17.27 -21.34
C GLN A 25 15.16 -18.20 -22.30
N TYR A 26 14.55 -19.28 -21.76
CA TYR A 26 14.00 -20.37 -22.58
C TYR A 26 12.46 -20.44 -22.53
N GLY A 27 11.81 -19.59 -21.72
CA GLY A 27 10.36 -19.63 -21.49
C GLY A 27 9.94 -20.87 -20.69
N ASP A 28 8.63 -21.13 -20.64
CA ASP A 28 8.06 -22.30 -19.95
C ASP A 28 8.37 -23.59 -20.71
N ILE A 29 9.47 -24.24 -20.34
CA ILE A 29 9.94 -25.49 -20.97
C ILE A 29 9.04 -26.68 -20.65
N THR A 30 8.37 -26.68 -19.47
CA THR A 30 7.45 -27.75 -19.08
C THR A 30 6.21 -27.71 -19.97
N THR A 31 5.55 -26.58 -20.05
CA THR A 31 4.37 -26.39 -20.89
C THR A 31 4.68 -26.69 -22.37
N ARG A 32 5.81 -26.20 -22.86
CA ARG A 32 6.25 -26.50 -24.25
C ARG A 32 6.50 -27.98 -24.52
N ALA A 33 6.90 -28.75 -23.50
CA ALA A 33 7.17 -30.18 -23.64
C ALA A 33 5.90 -31.05 -23.61
N VAL A 34 4.85 -30.62 -22.86
CA VAL A 34 3.73 -31.53 -22.53
C VAL A 34 2.35 -31.03 -23.02
N ILE A 35 2.21 -29.74 -23.36
CA ILE A 35 0.91 -29.18 -23.80
C ILE A 35 0.90 -29.05 -25.33
N PRO A 36 -0.03 -29.71 -26.05
CA PRO A 36 -0.20 -29.50 -27.48
C PRO A 36 -0.51 -28.04 -27.80
N SER A 37 0.06 -27.51 -28.88
CA SER A 37 0.01 -26.08 -29.23
C SER A 37 -1.39 -25.55 -29.54
N ASP A 38 -2.34 -26.42 -29.87
CA ASP A 38 -3.73 -26.11 -30.18
C ASP A 38 -4.65 -26.24 -28.96
N THR A 39 -4.14 -26.66 -27.80
CA THR A 39 -4.92 -26.81 -26.56
C THR A 39 -5.40 -25.46 -26.06
N ARG A 40 -6.71 -25.37 -25.81
CA ARG A 40 -7.36 -24.20 -25.25
C ARG A 40 -8.05 -24.52 -23.93
N TYR A 41 -7.96 -23.58 -22.99
CA TYR A 41 -8.59 -23.69 -21.68
C TYR A 41 -9.46 -22.48 -21.38
N THR A 42 -10.37 -22.71 -20.41
CA THR A 42 -11.00 -21.66 -19.63
C THR A 42 -10.63 -21.86 -18.17
N ALA A 43 -9.74 -21.03 -17.68
CA ALA A 43 -9.28 -21.06 -16.30
C ALA A 43 -10.05 -20.04 -15.44
N ARG A 44 -10.17 -20.34 -14.14
CA ARG A 44 -10.81 -19.48 -13.15
C ARG A 44 -9.85 -19.17 -12.01
N LEU A 45 -9.61 -17.89 -11.78
CA LEU A 45 -8.86 -17.43 -10.62
C LEU A 45 -9.84 -17.30 -9.45
N ASN A 46 -9.63 -18.07 -8.39
CA ASN A 46 -10.52 -18.18 -7.24
C ASN A 46 -9.83 -17.73 -5.96
N ALA A 47 -10.61 -17.09 -5.07
CA ALA A 47 -10.18 -16.86 -3.69
C ALA A 47 -10.30 -18.16 -2.88
N ARG A 48 -9.29 -18.52 -2.10
CA ARG A 48 -9.33 -19.64 -1.16
C ARG A 48 -9.74 -19.18 0.25
N GLU A 49 -9.60 -17.88 0.51
CA GLU A 49 -9.90 -17.24 1.78
C GLU A 49 -10.75 -15.99 1.57
N ALA A 50 -11.38 -15.50 2.65
CA ALA A 50 -12.08 -14.22 2.64
C ALA A 50 -11.09 -13.06 2.72
N GLY A 51 -11.36 -11.96 2.00
CA GLY A 51 -10.51 -10.78 2.01
C GLY A 51 -11.06 -9.62 1.21
N VAL A 52 -10.19 -8.66 0.92
CA VAL A 52 -10.45 -7.53 0.01
C VAL A 52 -9.54 -7.69 -1.20
N VAL A 53 -10.17 -7.82 -2.37
CA VAL A 53 -9.47 -8.09 -3.63
C VAL A 53 -8.54 -6.95 -4.02
N SER A 54 -7.32 -7.30 -4.43
CA SER A 54 -6.38 -6.34 -5.01
C SER A 54 -5.41 -7.04 -5.95
N GLY A 55 -5.09 -6.40 -7.07
CA GLY A 55 -4.17 -6.92 -8.07
C GLY A 55 -4.83 -7.58 -9.27
N MET A 56 -6.15 -7.49 -9.43
CA MET A 56 -6.84 -8.02 -10.62
C MET A 56 -6.42 -7.27 -11.88
N GLN A 57 -6.25 -5.95 -11.81
CA GLN A 57 -5.66 -5.18 -12.92
C GLN A 57 -4.28 -5.72 -13.31
N ILE A 58 -3.43 -6.01 -12.32
CA ILE A 58 -2.06 -6.51 -12.53
C ILE A 58 -2.08 -7.92 -13.12
N ALA A 59 -2.94 -8.81 -12.58
CA ALA A 59 -3.10 -10.16 -13.11
C ALA A 59 -3.55 -10.15 -14.58
N ARG A 60 -4.53 -9.31 -14.93
CA ARG A 60 -4.98 -9.12 -16.32
C ARG A 60 -3.82 -8.67 -17.23
N ILE A 61 -3.03 -7.71 -16.79
CA ILE A 61 -1.86 -7.23 -17.56
C ILE A 61 -0.83 -8.37 -17.72
N ALA A 62 -0.58 -9.16 -16.68
CA ALA A 62 0.37 -10.29 -16.76
C ALA A 62 -0.05 -11.30 -17.83
N PHE A 63 -1.35 -11.69 -17.87
CA PHE A 63 -1.87 -12.58 -18.91
C PHE A 63 -1.72 -11.95 -20.31
N HIS A 64 -2.07 -10.69 -20.49
CA HIS A 64 -1.99 -10.03 -21.80
C HIS A 64 -0.55 -9.75 -22.25
N LEU A 65 0.42 -9.60 -21.34
CA LEU A 65 1.83 -9.46 -21.70
C LEU A 65 2.42 -10.77 -22.22
N VAL A 66 1.90 -11.92 -21.78
CA VAL A 66 2.30 -13.23 -22.32
C VAL A 66 1.59 -13.51 -23.63
N ASP A 67 0.28 -13.24 -23.71
CA ASP A 67 -0.51 -13.45 -24.92
C ASP A 67 -1.68 -12.45 -24.98
N PRO A 68 -1.61 -11.44 -25.87
CA PRO A 68 -2.67 -10.43 -25.98
C PRO A 68 -3.99 -10.97 -26.58
N THR A 69 -4.01 -12.21 -27.06
CA THR A 69 -5.22 -12.86 -27.61
C THR A 69 -6.07 -13.55 -26.55
N LEU A 70 -5.56 -13.69 -25.31
CA LEU A 70 -6.33 -14.22 -24.20
C LEU A 70 -7.52 -13.31 -23.90
N LYS A 71 -8.68 -13.93 -23.69
CA LYS A 71 -9.85 -13.21 -23.15
C LYS A 71 -9.80 -13.28 -21.64
N VAL A 72 -9.59 -12.13 -21.02
CA VAL A 72 -9.49 -11.99 -19.56
C VAL A 72 -10.65 -11.12 -19.07
N GLU A 73 -11.52 -11.70 -18.26
CA GLU A 73 -12.68 -11.02 -17.69
C GLU A 73 -12.53 -10.94 -16.16
N THR A 74 -12.50 -9.73 -15.62
CA THR A 74 -12.47 -9.45 -14.18
C THR A 74 -13.91 -9.45 -13.65
N LEU A 75 -14.26 -10.40 -12.80
CA LEU A 75 -15.59 -10.56 -12.22
C LEU A 75 -15.74 -9.82 -10.89
N VAL A 76 -14.64 -9.66 -10.14
CA VAL A 76 -14.61 -8.92 -8.87
C VAL A 76 -13.54 -7.82 -8.99
N GLN A 77 -13.97 -6.58 -8.77
CA GLN A 77 -13.09 -5.42 -8.89
C GLN A 77 -12.15 -5.29 -7.69
N ASP A 78 -10.97 -4.69 -7.92
CA ASP A 78 -10.06 -4.31 -6.84
C ASP A 78 -10.77 -3.38 -5.83
N GLY A 79 -10.58 -3.65 -4.54
CA GLY A 79 -11.26 -2.97 -3.43
C GLY A 79 -12.59 -3.62 -2.99
N ALA A 80 -13.12 -4.58 -3.74
CA ALA A 80 -14.32 -5.31 -3.34
C ALA A 80 -13.99 -6.47 -2.38
N PRO A 81 -14.90 -6.85 -1.47
CA PRO A 81 -14.74 -8.05 -0.65
C PRO A 81 -14.84 -9.31 -1.47
N CYS A 82 -14.15 -10.37 -1.04
CA CYS A 82 -14.33 -11.72 -1.58
C CYS A 82 -14.54 -12.76 -0.50
N ALA A 83 -15.16 -13.87 -0.89
CA ALA A 83 -15.43 -15.05 -0.05
C ALA A 83 -14.64 -16.27 -0.56
N PRO A 84 -14.37 -17.27 0.31
CA PRO A 84 -13.77 -18.54 -0.12
C PRO A 84 -14.55 -19.20 -1.25
N GLY A 85 -13.85 -19.66 -2.28
CA GLY A 85 -14.44 -20.30 -3.47
C GLY A 85 -15.01 -19.31 -4.52
N GLN A 86 -14.98 -18.01 -4.26
CA GLN A 86 -15.48 -17.03 -5.22
C GLN A 86 -14.53 -16.89 -6.41
N VAL A 87 -15.07 -16.94 -7.62
CA VAL A 87 -14.35 -16.67 -8.87
C VAL A 87 -14.13 -15.16 -9.00
N LEU A 88 -12.86 -14.74 -9.08
CA LEU A 88 -12.46 -13.33 -9.20
C LEU A 88 -12.24 -12.92 -10.66
N MET A 89 -11.74 -13.85 -11.48
CA MET A 89 -11.39 -13.62 -12.87
C MET A 89 -11.53 -14.90 -13.68
N THR A 90 -11.92 -14.78 -14.95
CA THR A 90 -11.87 -15.87 -15.93
C THR A 90 -10.88 -15.56 -17.04
N ILE A 91 -10.16 -16.58 -17.50
CA ILE A 91 -9.16 -16.48 -18.56
C ILE A 91 -9.43 -17.56 -19.60
N GLU A 92 -9.71 -17.20 -20.85
CA GLU A 92 -9.96 -18.12 -21.95
C GLU A 92 -8.92 -17.94 -23.05
N GLY A 93 -8.30 -19.02 -23.49
CA GLY A 93 -7.39 -18.98 -24.63
C GLY A 93 -6.42 -20.14 -24.70
N ALA A 94 -5.22 -19.90 -25.24
CA ALA A 94 -4.19 -20.90 -25.35
C ALA A 94 -3.74 -21.38 -23.97
N ALA A 95 -3.81 -22.69 -23.73
CA ALA A 95 -3.45 -23.29 -22.44
C ALA A 95 -2.02 -22.98 -22.05
N ALA A 96 -1.09 -23.02 -22.99
CA ALA A 96 0.32 -22.72 -22.80
C ALA A 96 0.52 -21.27 -22.29
N SER A 97 -0.19 -20.30 -22.86
CA SER A 97 -0.09 -18.90 -22.46
C SER A 97 -0.64 -18.68 -21.05
N ILE A 98 -1.78 -19.32 -20.73
CA ILE A 98 -2.39 -19.25 -19.40
C ILE A 98 -1.45 -19.80 -18.32
N LEU A 99 -0.91 -21.01 -18.53
CA LEU A 99 0.02 -21.67 -17.60
C LEU A 99 1.31 -20.86 -17.39
N SER A 100 1.85 -20.29 -18.48
CA SER A 100 3.09 -19.49 -18.41
C SER A 100 2.93 -18.16 -17.66
N ALA A 101 1.70 -17.59 -17.59
CA ALA A 101 1.45 -16.35 -16.88
C ALA A 101 0.95 -16.55 -15.42
N GLU A 102 0.43 -17.74 -15.12
CA GLU A 102 -0.29 -18.08 -13.89
C GLU A 102 0.46 -17.65 -12.63
N ARG A 103 1.72 -18.10 -12.47
CA ARG A 103 2.45 -17.90 -11.22
C ARG A 103 2.68 -16.43 -10.92
N VAL A 104 3.07 -15.66 -11.92
CA VAL A 104 3.29 -14.21 -11.77
C VAL A 104 1.99 -13.50 -11.43
N ALA A 105 0.89 -13.82 -12.13
CA ALA A 105 -0.43 -13.26 -11.84
C ALA A 105 -0.89 -13.57 -10.40
N LEU A 106 -0.75 -14.83 -9.95
CA LEU A 106 -1.12 -15.25 -8.59
C LEU A 106 -0.23 -14.62 -7.51
N ASN A 107 1.08 -14.49 -7.75
CA ASN A 107 2.00 -13.89 -6.80
C ASN A 107 1.65 -12.43 -6.52
N PHE A 108 1.40 -11.64 -7.56
CA PHE A 108 0.94 -10.26 -7.37
C PHE A 108 -0.43 -10.20 -6.72
N ALA A 109 -1.42 -10.92 -7.25
CA ALA A 109 -2.78 -10.88 -6.76
C ALA A 109 -2.88 -11.32 -5.29
N GLY A 110 -2.22 -12.41 -4.91
CA GLY A 110 -2.20 -12.90 -3.53
C GLY A 110 -1.53 -11.92 -2.57
N ARG A 111 -0.35 -11.40 -2.94
CA ARG A 111 0.37 -10.39 -2.14
C ARG A 111 -0.46 -9.15 -1.91
N LEU A 112 -1.03 -8.59 -2.98
CA LEU A 112 -1.77 -7.34 -2.93
C LEU A 112 -3.12 -7.49 -2.24
N THR A 113 -3.82 -8.60 -2.45
CA THR A 113 -5.06 -8.93 -1.72
C THR A 113 -4.78 -9.08 -0.21
N GLY A 114 -3.64 -9.66 0.17
CA GLY A 114 -3.24 -9.71 1.57
C GLY A 114 -3.03 -8.32 2.19
N ILE A 115 -2.36 -7.40 1.48
CA ILE A 115 -2.16 -6.02 1.92
C ILE A 115 -3.50 -5.27 2.03
N ALA A 116 -4.36 -5.38 1.02
CA ALA A 116 -5.68 -4.75 1.04
C ALA A 116 -6.54 -5.27 2.19
N SER A 117 -6.53 -6.60 2.42
CA SER A 117 -7.28 -7.24 3.51
C SER A 117 -6.80 -6.80 4.89
N LEU A 118 -5.48 -6.75 5.13
CA LEU A 118 -4.93 -6.24 6.38
C LEU A 118 -5.26 -4.76 6.56
N THR A 119 -5.15 -3.97 5.51
CA THR A 119 -5.50 -2.54 5.55
C THR A 119 -6.97 -2.35 5.91
N ALA A 120 -7.88 -3.14 5.33
CA ALA A 120 -9.30 -3.07 5.65
C ALA A 120 -9.60 -3.41 7.13
N GLN A 121 -8.85 -4.33 7.74
CA GLN A 121 -8.94 -4.61 9.18
C GLN A 121 -8.54 -3.38 10.00
N PHE A 122 -7.43 -2.73 9.67
CA PHE A 122 -6.98 -1.51 10.36
C PHE A 122 -8.01 -0.37 10.19
N VAL A 123 -8.55 -0.19 9.00
CA VAL A 123 -9.59 0.82 8.72
C VAL A 123 -10.86 0.55 9.51
N ALA A 124 -11.25 -0.72 9.67
CA ALA A 124 -12.42 -1.08 10.47
C ALA A 124 -12.30 -0.65 11.94
N GLU A 125 -11.09 -0.67 12.52
CA GLU A 125 -10.82 -0.23 13.89
C GLU A 125 -10.94 1.29 14.09
N THR A 126 -10.94 2.08 13.01
CA THR A 126 -11.15 3.55 13.11
C THR A 126 -12.63 3.96 12.99
N LYS A 127 -13.55 2.98 12.89
CA LYS A 127 -14.97 3.24 12.71
C LYS A 127 -15.55 4.11 13.83
N GLY A 128 -16.28 5.15 13.43
CA GLY A 128 -16.87 6.12 14.39
C GLY A 128 -15.93 7.27 14.77
N THR A 129 -14.73 7.32 14.22
CA THR A 129 -13.78 8.45 14.33
C THR A 129 -13.54 9.12 12.97
N THR A 130 -12.81 10.23 12.96
CA THR A 130 -12.32 10.88 11.73
C THR A 130 -10.92 10.44 11.32
N THR A 131 -10.28 9.64 12.15
CA THR A 131 -8.90 9.15 11.95
C THR A 131 -8.79 8.26 10.72
N ARG A 132 -7.72 8.43 9.96
CA ARG A 132 -7.44 7.68 8.73
C ARG A 132 -6.19 6.82 8.88
N ILE A 133 -6.25 5.62 8.32
CA ILE A 133 -5.09 4.72 8.26
C ILE A 133 -4.24 5.05 7.05
N THR A 134 -2.92 5.18 7.25
CA THR A 134 -1.96 5.40 6.16
C THR A 134 -0.79 4.42 6.22
N CYS A 135 -0.19 4.18 5.05
CA CYS A 135 1.01 3.36 4.93
C CYS A 135 2.28 4.17 5.23
N THR A 136 3.43 3.55 5.03
CA THR A 136 4.75 4.16 5.16
C THR A 136 5.61 3.91 3.91
N ARG A 137 6.92 4.19 3.98
CA ARG A 137 7.90 3.78 2.96
C ARG A 137 8.56 2.42 3.26
N LYS A 138 8.10 1.69 4.29
CA LYS A 138 8.55 0.33 4.62
C LYS A 138 7.87 -0.67 3.69
N THR A 139 8.25 -0.69 2.42
CA THR A 139 7.69 -1.51 1.34
C THR A 139 8.73 -2.46 0.78
N THR A 140 8.29 -3.51 0.10
CA THR A 140 9.17 -4.39 -0.65
C THR A 140 9.91 -3.60 -1.75
N PRO A 141 11.25 -3.70 -1.84
CA PRO A 141 12.00 -3.02 -2.90
C PRO A 141 11.42 -3.35 -4.29
N GLY A 142 11.23 -2.31 -5.11
CA GLY A 142 10.63 -2.42 -6.45
C GLY A 142 9.10 -2.51 -6.48
N LEU A 143 8.42 -2.88 -5.39
CA LEU A 143 6.96 -3.10 -5.36
C LEU A 143 6.18 -1.96 -4.72
N ARG A 144 6.82 -0.86 -4.29
CA ARG A 144 6.14 0.22 -3.55
C ARG A 144 4.89 0.74 -4.23
N LEU A 145 4.93 0.91 -5.54
CA LEU A 145 3.80 1.45 -6.29
C LEU A 145 2.56 0.57 -6.14
N VAL A 146 2.72 -0.73 -6.36
CA VAL A 146 1.61 -1.70 -6.33
C VAL A 146 1.17 -2.02 -4.89
N GLU A 147 2.09 -2.06 -3.92
CA GLU A 147 1.74 -2.25 -2.51
C GLU A 147 0.94 -1.06 -1.95
N LYS A 148 1.32 0.17 -2.33
CA LYS A 148 0.56 1.38 -1.96
C LYS A 148 -0.80 1.46 -2.67
N LEU A 149 -0.92 0.93 -3.88
CA LEU A 149 -2.22 0.78 -4.55
C LEU A 149 -3.12 -0.19 -3.77
N ALA A 150 -2.58 -1.31 -3.28
CA ALA A 150 -3.32 -2.26 -2.46
C ALA A 150 -3.79 -1.66 -1.12
N VAL A 151 -3.01 -0.75 -0.52
CA VAL A 151 -3.46 0.01 0.66
C VAL A 151 -4.70 0.85 0.35
N LEU A 152 -4.77 1.51 -0.83
CA LEU A 152 -5.97 2.24 -1.25
C LEU A 152 -7.17 1.31 -1.47
N HIS A 153 -6.95 0.12 -2.04
CA HIS A 153 -8.00 -0.89 -2.20
C HIS A 153 -8.58 -1.37 -0.86
N GLY A 154 -7.75 -1.44 0.20
CA GLY A 154 -8.18 -1.73 1.56
C GLY A 154 -8.89 -0.56 2.27
N GLY A 155 -9.08 0.59 1.60
CA GLY A 155 -9.70 1.79 2.19
C GLY A 155 -8.74 2.68 2.98
N GLY A 156 -7.44 2.38 2.96
CA GLY A 156 -6.41 3.21 3.57
C GLY A 156 -6.00 4.40 2.69
N PHE A 157 -5.02 5.14 3.17
CA PHE A 157 -4.42 6.29 2.49
C PHE A 157 -2.93 6.06 2.28
N ASN A 158 -2.32 6.84 1.39
CA ASN A 158 -0.89 6.76 1.14
C ASN A 158 -0.15 7.94 1.76
N HIS A 159 0.86 7.63 2.57
CA HIS A 159 1.94 8.55 2.90
C HIS A 159 2.82 8.79 1.65
N ARG A 160 3.75 9.76 1.70
CA ARG A 160 4.66 10.07 0.58
C ARG A 160 5.26 8.81 -0.06
N PHE A 161 5.39 8.82 -1.37
CA PHE A 161 5.92 7.69 -2.16
C PHE A 161 7.44 7.61 -2.11
N SER A 162 8.10 8.78 -2.14
CA SER A 162 9.56 8.87 -2.25
C SER A 162 10.13 9.95 -1.33
N LEU A 163 11.41 10.23 -1.45
CA LEU A 163 12.05 11.35 -0.76
C LEU A 163 11.82 12.69 -1.46
N SER A 164 11.24 12.67 -2.68
CA SER A 164 11.10 13.84 -3.55
C SER A 164 9.71 14.45 -3.57
N ASP A 165 8.70 13.82 -2.99
CA ASP A 165 7.30 14.26 -3.09
C ASP A 165 6.77 15.00 -1.85
N ALA A 166 7.44 14.86 -0.69
CA ALA A 166 7.18 15.66 0.49
C ALA A 166 8.40 15.68 1.41
N ILE A 167 8.54 16.73 2.21
CA ILE A 167 9.58 16.83 3.24
C ILE A 167 9.08 16.11 4.49
N LEU A 168 9.90 15.19 5.02
CA LEU A 168 9.71 14.61 6.35
C LEU A 168 11.01 14.77 7.13
N ILE A 169 10.96 15.65 8.10
CA ILE A 169 12.05 15.93 9.03
C ILE A 169 12.02 14.89 10.14
N LYS A 170 13.13 14.19 10.35
CA LYS A 170 13.27 13.15 11.36
C LYS A 170 14.19 13.57 12.50
N ASP A 171 14.17 12.80 13.57
CA ASP A 171 15.02 12.94 14.75
C ASP A 171 16.49 13.26 14.40
N ASN A 172 17.07 12.49 13.49
CA ASN A 172 18.44 12.70 13.00
C ASN A 172 18.63 14.03 12.26
N HIS A 173 17.60 14.53 11.56
CA HIS A 173 17.66 15.84 10.92
C HIS A 173 17.61 16.97 11.97
N ILE A 174 16.75 16.81 12.99
CA ILE A 174 16.64 17.78 14.11
C ILE A 174 17.96 17.86 14.86
N ALA A 175 18.56 16.71 15.18
CA ALA A 175 19.85 16.66 15.86
C ALA A 175 20.99 17.29 15.03
N ALA A 176 21.05 16.96 13.75
CA ALA A 176 22.09 17.49 12.86
C ALA A 176 21.97 19.00 12.59
N ALA A 177 20.75 19.53 12.58
CA ALA A 177 20.49 20.96 12.35
C ALA A 177 20.63 21.82 13.63
N GLY A 178 20.71 21.22 14.80
CA GLY A 178 20.83 21.92 16.08
C GLY A 178 19.50 22.26 16.76
N GLY A 179 18.40 21.56 16.41
CA GLY A 179 17.11 21.67 17.08
C GLY A 179 15.92 21.90 16.15
N VAL A 180 14.72 21.85 16.72
CA VAL A 180 13.44 21.98 15.99
C VAL A 180 13.34 23.32 15.27
N ARG A 181 13.65 24.43 15.95
CA ARG A 181 13.64 25.78 15.36
C ARG A 181 14.54 25.86 14.14
N ALA A 182 15.79 25.45 14.30
CA ALA A 182 16.79 25.58 13.24
C ALA A 182 16.41 24.81 11.98
N VAL A 183 15.90 23.56 12.12
CA VAL A 183 15.50 22.76 10.98
C VAL A 183 14.24 23.30 10.28
N LEU A 184 13.29 23.85 11.04
CA LEU A 184 12.07 24.44 10.46
C LEU A 184 12.38 25.76 9.73
N GLU A 185 13.23 26.63 10.29
CA GLU A 185 13.66 27.86 9.64
C GLU A 185 14.44 27.59 8.35
N ALA A 186 15.34 26.60 8.36
CA ALA A 186 16.06 26.16 7.16
C ALA A 186 15.08 25.61 6.10
N THR A 187 14.08 24.84 6.52
CA THR A 187 13.06 24.27 5.60
C THR A 187 12.21 25.38 4.97
N LYS A 188 11.75 26.35 5.76
CA LYS A 188 10.99 27.52 5.25
C LYS A 188 11.73 28.30 4.17
N ALA A 189 13.06 28.38 4.27
CA ALA A 189 13.87 29.13 3.31
C ALA A 189 13.94 28.49 1.92
N VAL A 190 13.70 27.16 1.81
CA VAL A 190 13.91 26.40 0.56
C VAL A 190 12.68 25.64 0.08
N ALA A 191 11.71 25.33 0.95
CA ALA A 191 10.53 24.56 0.58
C ALA A 191 9.64 25.34 -0.38
N SER A 192 9.26 24.71 -1.50
CA SER A 192 8.23 25.24 -2.41
C SER A 192 6.87 25.21 -1.71
N HIS A 193 6.01 26.20 -2.02
CA HIS A 193 4.64 26.28 -1.50
C HIS A 193 3.75 25.07 -1.84
N MET A 194 4.15 24.25 -2.83
CA MET A 194 3.44 23.03 -3.23
C MET A 194 3.93 21.78 -2.49
N VAL A 195 5.00 21.89 -1.68
CA VAL A 195 5.57 20.73 -0.96
C VAL A 195 5.13 20.78 0.49
N LYS A 196 4.47 19.72 0.94
CA LYS A 196 4.11 19.55 2.35
C LYS A 196 5.32 19.28 3.21
N VAL A 197 5.31 19.84 4.41
CA VAL A 197 6.36 19.69 5.42
C VAL A 197 5.79 18.96 6.62
N GLU A 198 6.36 17.82 6.90
CA GLU A 198 6.09 17.01 8.07
C GLU A 198 7.33 16.95 8.96
N ILE A 199 7.13 16.97 10.28
CA ILE A 199 8.19 16.83 11.28
C ILE A 199 7.82 15.75 12.30
N GLU A 200 8.76 14.83 12.55
CA GLU A 200 8.65 13.77 13.54
C GLU A 200 9.13 14.28 14.90
N VAL A 201 8.31 14.14 15.94
CA VAL A 201 8.61 14.50 17.32
C VAL A 201 8.26 13.35 18.26
N ASP A 202 9.04 13.16 19.31
CA ASP A 202 8.87 12.12 20.34
C ASP A 202 8.47 12.67 21.72
N ARG A 203 8.38 14.00 21.87
CA ARG A 203 8.02 14.69 23.12
C ARG A 203 7.10 15.87 22.88
N LEU A 204 6.31 16.21 23.92
CA LEU A 204 5.36 17.33 23.87
C LEU A 204 6.06 18.68 23.79
N ASP A 205 7.23 18.86 24.45
CA ASP A 205 8.00 20.12 24.37
C ASP A 205 8.47 20.42 22.94
N GLN A 206 8.82 19.41 22.15
CA GLN A 206 9.12 19.60 20.73
C GLN A 206 7.86 19.99 19.93
N LEU A 207 6.69 19.41 20.23
CA LEU A 207 5.43 19.81 19.60
C LEU A 207 5.09 21.28 19.92
N GLU A 208 5.28 21.72 21.16
CA GLU A 208 5.10 23.12 21.56
C GLU A 208 6.03 24.05 20.77
N GLU A 209 7.30 23.64 20.58
CA GLU A 209 8.26 24.40 19.77
C GLU A 209 7.84 24.45 18.29
N VAL A 210 7.37 23.34 17.71
CA VAL A 210 6.85 23.31 16.33
C VAL A 210 5.67 24.29 16.19
N LEU A 211 4.73 24.29 17.14
CA LEU A 211 3.58 25.19 17.14
C LEU A 211 4.01 26.66 17.26
N ALA A 212 5.01 26.96 18.08
CA ALA A 212 5.53 28.31 18.27
C ALA A 212 6.31 28.83 17.05
N VAL A 213 7.14 27.98 16.42
CA VAL A 213 7.93 28.33 15.25
C VAL A 213 7.07 28.35 13.98
N GLY A 214 6.17 27.40 13.83
CA GLY A 214 5.38 27.16 12.61
C GLY A 214 6.23 26.68 11.43
N GLY A 215 5.60 26.44 10.30
CA GLY A 215 6.26 26.00 9.05
C GLY A 215 6.21 24.51 8.80
N ALA A 216 5.63 23.72 9.71
CA ALA A 216 5.19 22.38 9.43
C ALA A 216 3.69 22.39 9.06
N ASP A 217 3.28 21.49 8.18
CA ASP A 217 1.88 21.18 7.84
C ASP A 217 1.35 20.01 8.68
N VAL A 218 2.24 19.06 8.97
CA VAL A 218 1.94 17.80 9.66
C VAL A 218 2.98 17.55 10.75
N VAL A 219 2.55 17.03 11.88
CA VAL A 219 3.44 16.52 12.93
C VAL A 219 3.19 15.04 13.12
N LEU A 220 4.25 14.25 12.96
CA LEU A 220 4.26 12.84 13.25
C LEU A 220 4.68 12.66 14.73
N LEU A 221 3.77 12.09 15.52
CA LEU A 221 3.95 11.78 16.93
C LEU A 221 4.50 10.36 17.06
N ASP A 222 5.82 10.24 17.28
CA ASP A 222 6.50 8.95 17.23
C ASP A 222 6.53 8.26 18.58
N ASN A 223 6.06 7.03 18.63
CA ASN A 223 6.07 6.13 19.80
C ASN A 223 5.42 6.69 21.08
N MET A 224 4.52 7.66 20.97
CA MET A 224 3.79 8.21 22.12
C MET A 224 2.71 7.23 22.63
N ASP A 225 2.49 7.20 23.95
CA ASP A 225 1.37 6.48 24.54
C ASP A 225 0.04 7.23 24.31
N THR A 226 -1.09 6.59 24.59
CA THR A 226 -2.42 7.09 24.30
C THR A 226 -2.75 8.38 25.08
N GLU A 227 -2.25 8.54 26.30
CA GLU A 227 -2.48 9.74 27.13
C GLU A 227 -1.69 10.92 26.59
N THR A 228 -0.43 10.69 26.21
CA THR A 228 0.40 11.70 25.55
C THR A 228 -0.18 12.12 24.19
N LEU A 229 -0.73 11.18 23.40
CA LEU A 229 -1.42 11.51 22.16
C LEU A 229 -2.65 12.41 22.39
N ARG A 230 -3.48 12.16 23.42
CA ARG A 230 -4.61 13.04 23.77
C ARG A 230 -4.13 14.45 24.13
N THR A 231 -3.03 14.53 24.88
CA THR A 231 -2.42 15.82 25.24
C THR A 231 -1.92 16.55 24.01
N ALA A 232 -1.26 15.85 23.09
CA ALA A 232 -0.78 16.40 21.81
C ALA A 232 -1.94 16.95 20.96
N VAL A 233 -3.06 16.20 20.86
CA VAL A 233 -4.27 16.64 20.14
C VAL A 233 -4.83 17.92 20.76
N ALA A 234 -4.92 18.00 22.09
CA ALA A 234 -5.38 19.19 22.80
C ALA A 234 -4.45 20.40 22.60
N LEU A 235 -3.13 20.20 22.62
CA LEU A 235 -2.13 21.25 22.36
C LEU A 235 -2.18 21.78 20.92
N ALA A 236 -2.30 20.89 19.94
CA ALA A 236 -2.38 21.28 18.53
C ALA A 236 -3.67 22.03 18.21
N ALA A 237 -4.78 21.71 18.88
CA ALA A 237 -6.08 22.38 18.78
C ALA A 237 -6.53 22.63 17.32
N GLY A 238 -6.29 21.66 16.43
CA GLY A 238 -6.63 21.73 15.00
C GLY A 238 -5.74 22.65 14.14
N LYS A 239 -4.64 23.17 14.67
CA LYS A 239 -3.71 24.04 13.92
C LYS A 239 -2.79 23.27 12.97
N LEU A 240 -2.57 21.98 13.23
CA LEU A 240 -1.71 21.09 12.48
C LEU A 240 -2.42 19.74 12.26
N VAL A 241 -2.09 19.06 11.19
CA VAL A 241 -2.44 17.65 11.02
C VAL A 241 -1.55 16.81 11.92
N LEU A 242 -2.13 15.90 12.69
CA LEU A 242 -1.41 15.01 13.58
C LEU A 242 -1.44 13.57 13.06
N GLU A 243 -0.26 12.98 12.91
CA GLU A 243 -0.10 11.58 12.55
C GLU A 243 0.52 10.82 13.74
N ALA A 244 -0.15 9.77 14.23
CA ALA A 244 0.43 8.87 15.22
C ALA A 244 1.18 7.74 14.52
N SER A 245 2.42 7.46 14.95
CA SER A 245 3.30 6.45 14.40
C SER A 245 4.04 5.67 15.50
N GLY A 246 4.71 4.59 15.10
CA GLY A 246 5.50 3.75 16.01
C GLY A 246 4.71 2.60 16.60
N ASN A 247 5.13 1.36 16.29
CA ASN A 247 4.57 0.11 16.82
C ASN A 247 3.02 -0.01 16.75
N MET A 248 2.42 0.52 15.69
CA MET A 248 0.97 0.50 15.45
C MET A 248 0.55 -0.89 14.99
N LYS A 249 0.10 -1.72 15.97
CA LYS A 249 -0.51 -3.04 15.76
C LYS A 249 -2.03 -2.92 15.72
N LEU A 250 -2.72 -3.90 15.14
CA LEU A 250 -4.17 -3.90 14.95
C LEU A 250 -4.92 -3.64 16.26
N GLU A 251 -4.50 -4.29 17.34
CA GLU A 251 -5.15 -4.23 18.66
C GLU A 251 -5.10 -2.84 19.30
N ARG A 252 -4.19 -1.98 18.84
CA ARG A 252 -4.00 -0.63 19.37
C ARG A 252 -4.73 0.44 18.57
N ILE A 253 -5.18 0.14 17.35
CA ILE A 253 -5.70 1.15 16.42
C ILE A 253 -6.93 1.87 16.96
N ALA A 254 -7.90 1.13 17.49
CA ALA A 254 -9.14 1.73 18.04
C ALA A 254 -8.86 2.71 19.18
N GLU A 255 -7.94 2.35 20.09
CA GLU A 255 -7.54 3.21 21.22
C GLU A 255 -6.85 4.48 20.73
N VAL A 256 -5.93 4.39 19.78
CA VAL A 256 -5.22 5.53 19.21
C VAL A 256 -6.17 6.41 18.40
N ALA A 257 -7.06 5.84 17.60
CA ALA A 257 -8.06 6.60 16.84
C ALA A 257 -8.99 7.40 17.75
N ALA A 258 -9.33 6.86 18.93
CA ALA A 258 -10.15 7.56 19.92
C ALA A 258 -9.45 8.77 20.59
N THR A 259 -8.16 9.00 20.36
CA THR A 259 -7.44 10.19 20.84
C THR A 259 -7.76 11.43 20.02
N GLY A 260 -8.23 11.27 18.78
CA GLY A 260 -8.55 12.36 17.87
C GLY A 260 -7.40 12.76 16.93
N VAL A 261 -6.33 11.95 16.81
CA VAL A 261 -5.32 12.16 15.77
C VAL A 261 -5.94 12.02 14.38
N ASP A 262 -5.42 12.74 13.39
CA ASP A 262 -5.95 12.75 12.04
C ASP A 262 -5.56 11.48 11.25
N TYR A 263 -4.32 11.00 11.46
CA TYR A 263 -3.78 9.82 10.79
C TYR A 263 -3.10 8.87 11.78
N ILE A 264 -3.15 7.59 11.44
CA ILE A 264 -2.32 6.55 12.05
C ILE A 264 -1.53 5.88 10.93
N SER A 265 -0.20 5.95 11.00
CA SER A 265 0.65 5.26 10.03
C SER A 265 1.17 3.93 10.57
N SER A 266 1.10 2.90 9.73
CA SER A 266 1.66 1.59 10.05
C SER A 266 2.45 1.01 8.88
N GLY A 267 3.70 0.66 9.15
CA GLY A 267 4.51 -0.10 8.19
C GLY A 267 4.06 -1.55 8.05
N ALA A 268 3.37 -2.09 9.07
CA ALA A 268 2.89 -3.47 9.06
C ALA A 268 1.95 -3.75 7.88
N LEU A 269 1.22 -2.76 7.40
CA LEU A 269 0.32 -2.89 6.25
C LEU A 269 1.04 -3.48 5.03
N THR A 270 2.31 -3.13 4.83
CA THR A 270 3.08 -3.54 3.66
C THR A 270 4.16 -4.57 3.97
N HIS A 271 4.88 -4.46 5.12
CA HIS A 271 5.97 -5.40 5.41
C HIS A 271 5.54 -6.64 6.20
N SER A 272 4.34 -6.68 6.81
CA SER A 272 3.86 -7.81 7.63
C SER A 272 2.56 -8.43 7.14
N ALA A 273 1.97 -7.94 6.05
CA ALA A 273 0.79 -8.54 5.46
C ALA A 273 1.11 -9.94 4.94
N GLN A 274 0.32 -10.92 5.34
CA GLN A 274 0.37 -12.26 4.79
C GLN A 274 -0.20 -12.28 3.38
N THR A 275 0.39 -13.09 2.51
CA THR A 275 -0.16 -13.35 1.17
C THR A 275 -1.46 -14.13 1.32
N LEU A 276 -2.53 -13.66 0.69
CA LEU A 276 -3.80 -14.37 0.68
C LEU A 276 -3.77 -15.48 -0.38
N ASP A 277 -4.28 -16.66 -0.02
CA ASP A 277 -4.27 -17.81 -0.92
C ASP A 277 -5.30 -17.64 -2.05
N LEU A 278 -4.79 -17.58 -3.27
CA LEU A 278 -5.53 -17.54 -4.52
C LEU A 278 -5.06 -18.70 -5.40
N GLY A 279 -6.00 -19.33 -6.12
CA GLY A 279 -5.68 -20.44 -7.01
C GLY A 279 -6.26 -20.24 -8.42
N LEU A 280 -5.62 -20.87 -9.40
CA LEU A 280 -6.14 -20.97 -10.75
C LEU A 280 -6.63 -22.40 -10.99
N ASP A 281 -7.91 -22.55 -11.30
CA ASP A 281 -8.57 -23.84 -11.59
C ASP A 281 -9.01 -23.90 -13.05
N PHE A 282 -8.98 -25.10 -13.65
CA PHE A 282 -9.32 -25.38 -15.05
C PHE A 282 -10.63 -26.13 -15.18
#